data_2a44ae4bca612b551729964c245a1be2
#
_entry.id   2a44ae4bca612b551729964c245a1be2
#
_cell.length_a   1.000
_cell.length_b   1.000
_cell.length_c   1.000
_cell.angle_alpha   90.00
_cell.angle_beta   90.00
_cell.angle_gamma   90.00
#
_symmetry.space_group_name_H-M   'P 1'
#
loop_
_entity.id
_entity.type
_entity.pdbx_description
1 polymer ?
#
loop_
_entity_poly.entity_id
_entity_poly.type
_entity_poly.pdbx_seq_one_letter_code
_entity_poly.pdbx_strand_id
1 'polypeptide(L)'
;MIKTSLIIKDKIGFHARTAAIFAKAAADFKSEIFVEFNGKRINAKSTLSIMTLGVKSEDKIELFIKGIDQNSANQTLVDLVESNFKN
;
A
#
# COMPACT_ATOMS: atom_id res chain seq x y z
N MET A 1 4.60 -2.62 15.66
CA MET A 1 3.75 -2.31 14.49
C MET A 1 3.99 -0.88 14.04
N ILE A 2 4.15 -0.68 12.75
CA ILE A 2 4.30 0.65 12.18
C ILE A 2 2.98 1.05 11.53
N LYS A 3 2.56 2.30 11.76
CA LYS A 3 1.38 2.86 11.11
C LYS A 3 1.82 4.12 10.36
N THR A 4 1.53 4.18 9.07
CA THR A 4 1.91 5.32 8.23
C THR A 4 0.72 5.78 7.39
N SER A 5 0.50 7.10 7.36
CA SER A 5 -0.53 7.68 6.49
C SER A 5 0.10 8.11 5.18
N LEU A 6 -0.52 7.77 4.08
CA LEU A 6 -0.01 8.09 2.74
C LEU A 6 -1.13 8.64 1.86
N ILE A 7 -0.76 9.60 1.01
CA ILE A 7 -1.67 10.14 0.00
C ILE A 7 -1.35 9.47 -1.33
N ILE A 8 -2.37 8.91 -1.97
CA ILE A 8 -2.19 8.28 -3.28
C ILE A 8 -2.27 9.37 -4.35
N LYS A 9 -1.17 9.58 -5.06
CA LYS A 9 -1.02 10.67 -6.02
C LYS A 9 -1.28 10.27 -7.46
N ASP A 10 -1.41 8.97 -7.73
CA ASP A 10 -1.73 8.51 -9.07
C ASP A 10 -3.06 9.11 -9.53
N LYS A 11 -3.15 9.52 -10.78
CA LYS A 11 -4.34 10.22 -11.32
C LYS A 11 -5.62 9.42 -11.18
N ILE A 12 -5.52 8.09 -11.20
CA ILE A 12 -6.68 7.20 -11.12
C ILE A 12 -6.83 6.63 -9.71
N GLY A 13 -5.71 6.48 -8.98
CA GLY A 13 -5.68 5.85 -7.68
C GLY A 13 -5.20 4.41 -7.78
N PHE A 14 -5.75 3.53 -6.91
CA PHE A 14 -5.43 2.11 -6.98
C PHE A 14 -6.29 1.42 -8.03
N HIS A 15 -5.71 1.23 -9.21
CA HIS A 15 -6.29 0.45 -10.29
C HIS A 15 -5.40 -0.77 -10.56
N ALA A 16 -5.70 -1.55 -11.58
CA ALA A 16 -5.00 -2.83 -11.80
C ALA A 16 -3.47 -2.68 -11.80
N ARG A 17 -2.92 -1.66 -12.47
CA ARG A 17 -1.47 -1.48 -12.55
C ARG A 17 -0.85 -1.08 -11.22
N THR A 18 -1.35 -0.03 -10.59
CA THR A 18 -0.76 0.47 -9.34
C THR A 18 -0.99 -0.49 -8.18
N ALA A 19 -2.16 -1.12 -8.13
CA ALA A 19 -2.44 -2.13 -7.12
C ALA A 19 -1.49 -3.33 -7.25
N ALA A 20 -1.23 -3.76 -8.50
CA ALA A 20 -0.31 -4.89 -8.73
C ALA A 20 1.12 -4.53 -8.32
N ILE A 21 1.57 -3.32 -8.65
CA ILE A 21 2.91 -2.86 -8.27
C ILE A 21 3.04 -2.83 -6.74
N PHE A 22 2.05 -2.28 -6.06
CA PHE A 22 2.06 -2.18 -4.60
C PHE A 22 2.05 -3.57 -3.95
N ALA A 23 1.14 -4.44 -4.39
CA ALA A 23 1.01 -5.79 -3.84
C ALA A 23 2.29 -6.61 -4.05
N LYS A 24 2.91 -6.49 -5.22
CA LYS A 24 4.15 -7.21 -5.51
C LYS A 24 5.28 -6.75 -4.60
N ALA A 25 5.40 -5.45 -4.40
CA ALA A 25 6.41 -4.91 -3.49
C ALA A 25 6.16 -5.38 -2.05
N ALA A 26 4.90 -5.35 -1.61
CA ALA A 26 4.54 -5.81 -0.27
C ALA A 26 4.85 -7.30 -0.07
N ALA A 27 4.63 -8.10 -1.10
CA ALA A 27 4.85 -9.55 -1.03
C ALA A 27 6.31 -9.95 -0.84
N ASP A 28 7.25 -9.04 -1.13
CA ASP A 28 8.68 -9.31 -0.95
C ASP A 28 9.09 -9.33 0.54
N PHE A 29 8.23 -8.87 1.43
CA PHE A 29 8.54 -8.79 2.86
C PHE A 29 7.83 -9.88 3.64
N LYS A 30 8.46 -10.27 4.76
CA LYS A 30 7.89 -11.29 5.65
C LYS A 30 6.83 -10.71 6.57
N SER A 31 6.89 -9.41 6.81
CA SER A 31 5.94 -8.73 7.69
C SER A 31 4.51 -8.84 7.17
N GLU A 32 3.56 -8.80 8.10
CA GLU A 32 2.15 -8.62 7.76
C GLU A 32 1.96 -7.16 7.34
N ILE A 33 1.30 -6.93 6.22
CA ILE A 33 1.11 -5.60 5.67
C ILE A 33 -0.36 -5.41 5.32
N PHE A 34 -0.98 -4.40 5.90
CA PHE A 34 -2.39 -4.09 5.68
C PHE A 34 -2.53 -2.65 5.20
N VAL A 35 -3.52 -2.43 4.33
CA VAL A 35 -3.93 -1.09 3.92
C VAL A 35 -5.36 -0.90 4.40
N GLU A 36 -5.63 0.25 5.00
CA GLU A 36 -6.96 0.59 5.46
C GLU A 36 -7.43 1.88 4.79
N PHE A 37 -8.66 1.87 4.32
CA PHE A 37 -9.28 3.02 3.71
C PHE A 37 -10.79 2.97 3.97
N ASN A 38 -11.33 4.08 4.44
CA ASN A 38 -12.77 4.19 4.70
C ASN A 38 -13.29 3.08 5.62
N GLY A 39 -12.51 2.73 6.64
CA GLY A 39 -12.90 1.72 7.61
C GLY A 39 -12.71 0.28 7.16
N LYS A 40 -12.23 0.06 5.95
CA LYS A 40 -11.98 -1.28 5.43
C LYS A 40 -10.49 -1.58 5.40
N ARG A 41 -10.08 -2.65 6.07
CA ARG A 41 -8.68 -3.09 6.12
C ARG A 41 -8.51 -4.34 5.26
N ILE A 42 -7.50 -4.34 4.41
CA ILE A 42 -7.22 -5.49 3.54
C ILE A 42 -5.74 -5.87 3.59
N ASN A 43 -5.44 -7.08 3.14
CA ASN A 43 -4.08 -7.57 3.03
C ASN A 43 -3.42 -6.92 1.80
N ALA A 44 -2.35 -6.16 2.03
CA ALA A 44 -1.67 -5.41 0.98
C ALA A 44 -0.94 -6.30 -0.03
N LYS A 45 -0.76 -7.59 0.26
CA LYS A 45 -0.11 -8.53 -0.65
C LYS A 45 -1.07 -9.08 -1.71
N SER A 46 -2.34 -8.68 -1.66
CA SER A 46 -3.36 -9.12 -2.61
C SER A 46 -3.78 -7.96 -3.51
N THR A 47 -3.47 -8.07 -4.79
CA THR A 47 -3.85 -7.06 -5.80
C THR A 47 -5.37 -6.85 -5.82
N LEU A 48 -6.11 -7.95 -5.84
CA LEU A 48 -7.58 -7.87 -5.90
C LEU A 48 -8.15 -7.17 -4.65
N SER A 49 -7.60 -7.48 -3.48
CA SER A 49 -8.06 -6.85 -2.25
C SER A 49 -7.82 -5.34 -2.26
N ILE A 50 -6.65 -4.91 -2.74
CA ILE A 50 -6.35 -3.48 -2.85
C ILE A 50 -7.37 -2.80 -3.76
N MET A 51 -7.68 -3.42 -4.88
CA MET A 51 -8.64 -2.85 -5.84
C MET A 51 -10.04 -2.69 -5.26
N THR A 52 -10.40 -3.53 -4.29
CA THR A 52 -11.74 -3.44 -3.68
C THR A 52 -11.89 -2.24 -2.76
N LEU A 53 -10.80 -1.56 -2.40
CA LEU A 53 -10.87 -0.41 -1.50
C LEU A 53 -11.51 0.82 -2.14
N GLY A 54 -11.43 0.95 -3.45
CA GLY A 54 -11.98 2.13 -4.14
C GLY A 54 -11.16 3.39 -3.93
N VAL A 55 -9.87 3.26 -3.63
CA VAL A 55 -8.98 4.41 -3.42
C VAL A 55 -8.77 5.15 -4.74
N LYS A 56 -8.98 6.45 -4.71
CA LYS A 56 -8.85 7.33 -5.87
C LYS A 56 -7.71 8.32 -5.66
N SER A 57 -7.42 9.10 -6.71
CA SER A 57 -6.40 10.14 -6.64
C SER A 57 -6.65 11.07 -5.45
N GLU A 58 -5.59 11.38 -4.73
CA GLU A 58 -5.57 12.28 -3.56
C GLU A 58 -6.23 11.69 -2.30
N ASP A 59 -6.69 10.46 -2.35
CA ASP A 59 -7.21 9.81 -1.14
C ASP A 59 -6.07 9.42 -0.21
N LYS A 60 -6.35 9.50 1.10
CA LYS A 60 -5.40 9.11 2.13
C LYS A 60 -5.68 7.68 2.58
N ILE A 61 -4.64 6.87 2.60
CA ILE A 61 -4.71 5.50 3.14
C ILE A 61 -3.86 5.39 4.40
N GLU A 62 -4.16 4.38 5.21
CA GLU A 62 -3.33 4.02 6.36
C GLU A 62 -2.64 2.70 6.07
N LEU A 63 -1.33 2.67 6.30
CA LEU A 63 -0.50 1.49 6.09
C LEU A 63 -0.13 0.93 7.46
N PHE A 64 -0.39 -0.36 7.68
CA PHE A 64 -0.05 -1.05 8.94
C PHE A 64 0.92 -2.17 8.63
N ILE A 65 2.08 -2.18 9.29
CA ILE A 65 3.11 -3.18 9.03
C ILE A 65 3.61 -3.74 10.35
N LYS A 66 3.65 -5.08 10.46
CA LYS A 66 4.13 -5.76 11.66
C LYS A 66 4.95 -6.98 11.27
N GLY A 67 6.20 -7.02 11.72
CA GLY A 67 7.06 -8.16 11.48
C GLY A 67 8.53 -7.83 11.57
N ILE A 68 9.36 -8.83 11.29
CA ILE A 68 10.81 -8.73 11.47
C ILE A 68 11.45 -7.69 10.54
N ASP A 69 10.89 -7.51 9.35
CA ASP A 69 11.40 -6.55 8.36
C ASP A 69 10.49 -5.34 8.19
N GLN A 70 9.74 -5.00 9.25
CA GLN A 70 8.74 -3.92 9.15
C GLN A 70 9.32 -2.57 8.77
N ASN A 71 10.52 -2.25 9.24
CA ASN A 71 11.14 -0.96 8.93
C ASN A 71 11.49 -0.86 7.44
N SER A 72 12.10 -1.93 6.88
CA SER A 72 12.42 -1.98 5.46
C SER A 72 11.17 -1.96 4.60
N ALA A 73 10.14 -2.70 5.00
CA ALA A 73 8.87 -2.73 4.28
C ALA A 73 8.23 -1.35 4.25
N ASN A 74 8.21 -0.67 5.39
CA ASN A 74 7.62 0.67 5.47
C ASN A 74 8.35 1.65 4.56
N GLN A 75 9.69 1.66 4.60
CA GLN A 75 10.47 2.56 3.78
C GLN A 75 10.23 2.31 2.28
N THR A 76 10.26 1.04 1.89
CA THR A 76 10.04 0.66 0.49
C THR A 76 8.67 1.09 -0.02
N LEU A 77 7.62 0.84 0.78
CA LEU A 77 6.26 1.16 0.35
C LEU A 77 5.98 2.66 0.38
N VAL A 78 6.54 3.38 1.36
CA VAL A 78 6.45 4.84 1.39
C VAL A 78 7.11 5.44 0.15
N ASP A 79 8.33 4.99 -0.16
CA ASP A 79 9.06 5.49 -1.33
C ASP A 79 8.31 5.21 -2.62
N LEU A 80 7.71 4.02 -2.72
CA LEU A 80 6.95 3.62 -3.90
C LEU A 80 5.75 4.54 -4.14
N VAL A 81 5.00 4.83 -3.09
CA VAL A 81 3.84 5.73 -3.18
C VAL A 81 4.29 7.16 -3.48
N GLU A 82 5.34 7.64 -2.80
CA GLU A 82 5.82 9.01 -2.99
C GLU A 82 6.44 9.24 -4.35
N SER A 83 7.00 8.19 -4.96
CA SER A 83 7.51 8.27 -6.33
C SER A 83 6.42 8.06 -7.38
N ASN A 84 5.18 7.96 -6.97
CA ASN A 84 4.01 7.70 -7.82
C ASN A 84 4.16 6.37 -8.56
N PHE A 85 4.60 5.32 -7.85
CA PHE A 85 4.77 3.95 -8.35
C PHE A 85 5.82 3.83 -9.45
N LYS A 86 6.78 4.72 -9.46
CA LYS A 86 7.95 4.63 -10.33
C LYS A 86 9.11 3.98 -9.58
N ASN A 87 9.79 3.09 -10.24
CA ASN A 87 10.96 2.41 -9.67
C ASN A 87 12.23 2.92 -10.31
#